data_087d5d58eaf91d53ebb89ae82789d3d4
#
_entry.id   087d5d58eaf91d53ebb89ae82789d3d4
#
_cell.length_a   1.000
_cell.length_b   1.000
_cell.length_c   1.000
_cell.angle_alpha   90.00
_cell.angle_beta   90.00
_cell.angle_gamma   90.00
#
_symmetry.space_group_name_H-M   'P 1'
#
loop_
_entity.id
_entity.type
_entity.pdbx_description
1 polymer ?
#
loop_
_entity_poly.entity_id
_entity_poly.type
_entity_poly.pdbx_seq_one_letter_code
_entity_poly.pdbx_strand_id
1 'polypeptide(L)'
;MTTQENGPDNRGAREMKDAFMRIDVLGIGFSDITPEEAVSQAYEIVSGGEKTYIVTPNPEIVWMARRDETLKTAVNSAGMVLPDGIGIIIGARILGTPLKGGRIPGIDFITRLFREMAETRGSVYLLGAKPGVAEEAGQRLAEQYPGLIIAGAADGYFDGDEQAVRLINASSPDLLLVCLGAPKQELWMAENIGRLKVRLCAGLGGSLDIFAGKVKRAPVFFRKLGLEWLYRLICEPRRIKRMIKLPLFVLAVARKRLFGKKM
;
A
#
# COMPACT_ATOMS: atom_id res chain seq x y z
N MET A 1 -42.07 -12.66 -4.33
CA MET A 1 -40.80 -13.39 -4.12
C MET A 1 -39.70 -12.41 -4.40
N THR A 2 -39.19 -11.80 -3.37
CA THR A 2 -38.12 -10.79 -3.41
C THR A 2 -36.77 -11.52 -3.20
N THR A 3 -36.00 -11.66 -4.26
CA THR A 3 -34.62 -12.14 -4.21
C THR A 3 -33.77 -11.08 -3.54
N GLN A 4 -33.32 -11.33 -2.29
CA GLN A 4 -32.23 -10.59 -1.66
C GLN A 4 -30.96 -10.87 -2.42
N GLU A 5 -30.42 -9.86 -3.09
CA GLU A 5 -29.04 -9.85 -3.59
C GLU A 5 -28.11 -9.83 -2.37
N ASN A 6 -27.47 -10.95 -2.11
CA ASN A 6 -26.36 -11.03 -1.15
C ASN A 6 -25.20 -10.22 -1.72
N GLY A 7 -24.88 -9.09 -1.10
CA GLY A 7 -23.66 -8.35 -1.33
C GLY A 7 -22.43 -9.23 -1.03
N PRO A 8 -21.24 -8.89 -1.57
CA PRO A 8 -20.03 -9.72 -1.45
C PRO A 8 -19.74 -10.05 0.01
N ASP A 9 -19.49 -11.33 0.26
CA ASP A 9 -19.17 -11.89 1.60
C ASP A 9 -17.89 -11.23 2.15
N ASN A 10 -18.08 -10.31 3.09
CA ASN A 10 -17.02 -9.48 3.68
C ASN A 10 -16.53 -10.05 5.01
N ARG A 11 -16.77 -11.36 5.26
CA ARG A 11 -16.40 -12.03 6.53
C ARG A 11 -14.90 -12.12 6.72
N GLY A 12 -14.17 -12.52 5.69
CA GLY A 12 -12.73 -12.68 5.77
C GLY A 12 -11.95 -11.36 5.96
N ALA A 13 -12.39 -10.28 5.31
CA ALA A 13 -11.83 -8.95 5.57
C ALA A 13 -12.08 -8.46 7.01
N ARG A 14 -13.11 -8.98 7.70
CA ARG A 14 -13.35 -8.73 9.13
C ARG A 14 -12.43 -9.53 10.03
N GLU A 15 -12.22 -10.82 9.78
CA GLU A 15 -11.35 -11.66 10.60
C GLU A 15 -9.89 -11.21 10.56
N MET A 16 -9.37 -10.81 9.40
CA MET A 16 -8.03 -10.24 9.30
C MET A 16 -7.90 -8.82 9.88
N LYS A 17 -8.98 -8.02 9.87
CA LYS A 17 -8.99 -6.73 10.58
C LYS A 17 -8.77 -6.89 12.07
N ASP A 18 -9.24 -8.00 12.63
CA ASP A 18 -9.16 -8.30 14.05
C ASP A 18 -7.85 -9.04 14.42
N ALA A 19 -7.07 -9.52 13.41
CA ALA A 19 -5.80 -10.22 13.63
C ALA A 19 -4.72 -9.32 14.26
N PHE A 20 -4.78 -7.99 14.04
CA PHE A 20 -3.82 -7.04 14.57
C PHE A 20 -4.53 -5.87 15.24
N MET A 21 -4.02 -5.48 16.43
CA MET A 21 -4.42 -4.21 17.04
C MET A 21 -4.16 -3.07 16.04
N ARG A 22 -5.10 -2.15 15.93
CA ARG A 22 -4.95 -0.96 15.08
C ARG A 22 -4.80 0.30 15.90
N ILE A 23 -3.80 1.09 15.57
CA ILE A 23 -3.51 2.38 16.17
C ILE A 23 -4.12 3.49 15.31
N ASP A 24 -5.08 4.23 15.86
CA ASP A 24 -5.72 5.35 15.17
C ASP A 24 -4.79 6.57 15.08
N VAL A 25 -4.50 6.97 13.86
CA VAL A 25 -3.85 8.26 13.59
C VAL A 25 -4.76 9.09 12.67
N LEU A 26 -5.48 10.02 13.26
CA LEU A 26 -6.41 10.93 12.58
C LEU A 26 -7.53 10.22 11.77
N GLY A 27 -8.04 9.09 12.27
CA GLY A 27 -9.12 8.33 11.66
C GLY A 27 -8.68 7.22 10.72
N ILE A 28 -7.37 7.01 10.57
CA ILE A 28 -6.80 5.84 9.89
C ILE A 28 -6.22 4.90 10.93
N GLY A 29 -6.68 3.65 10.92
CA GLY A 29 -6.23 2.57 11.79
C GLY A 29 -5.01 1.86 11.23
N PHE A 30 -3.81 2.18 11.70
CA PHE A 30 -2.57 1.52 11.29
C PHE A 30 -2.39 0.19 12.02
N SER A 31 -2.02 -0.85 11.29
CA SER A 31 -1.68 -2.16 11.87
C SER A 31 -0.45 -2.04 12.78
N ASP A 32 -0.59 -2.45 14.06
CA ASP A 32 0.50 -2.40 15.04
C ASP A 32 1.34 -3.68 14.95
N ILE A 33 2.13 -3.77 13.89
CA ILE A 33 2.95 -4.94 13.54
C ILE A 33 4.37 -4.53 13.21
N THR A 34 5.31 -5.47 13.34
CA THR A 34 6.70 -5.29 12.90
C THR A 34 6.84 -5.50 11.38
N PRO A 35 7.94 -5.04 10.76
CA PRO A 35 8.21 -5.33 9.35
C PRO A 35 8.25 -6.83 9.04
N GLU A 36 8.77 -7.64 9.95
CA GLU A 36 8.87 -9.09 9.83
C GLU A 36 7.49 -9.74 9.88
N GLU A 37 6.65 -9.37 10.87
CA GLU A 37 5.26 -9.83 10.97
C GLU A 37 4.45 -9.45 9.72
N ALA A 38 4.66 -8.25 9.17
CA ALA A 38 3.96 -7.80 7.96
C ALA A 38 4.30 -8.66 6.73
N VAL A 39 5.57 -9.02 6.56
CA VAL A 39 6.01 -9.89 5.46
C VAL A 39 5.48 -11.31 5.63
N SER A 40 5.61 -11.90 6.84
CA SER A 40 5.09 -13.23 7.14
C SER A 40 3.59 -13.33 6.86
N GLN A 41 2.81 -12.35 7.34
CA GLN A 41 1.37 -12.33 7.11
C GLN A 41 1.01 -12.16 5.62
N ALA A 42 1.73 -11.31 4.89
CA ALA A 42 1.53 -11.17 3.45
C ALA A 42 1.86 -12.45 2.70
N TYR A 43 2.92 -13.15 3.11
CA TYR A 43 3.29 -14.45 2.54
C TYR A 43 2.24 -15.53 2.81
N GLU A 44 1.69 -15.60 4.00
CA GLU A 44 0.56 -16.49 4.33
C GLU A 44 -0.64 -16.23 3.42
N ILE A 45 -0.98 -14.95 3.16
CA ILE A 45 -2.09 -14.58 2.29
C ILE A 45 -1.84 -15.05 0.85
N VAL A 46 -0.67 -14.78 0.27
CA VAL A 46 -0.37 -15.20 -1.12
C VAL A 46 -0.27 -16.73 -1.23
N SER A 47 0.09 -17.44 -0.17
CA SER A 47 0.22 -18.89 -0.13
C SER A 47 -1.12 -19.65 0.05
N GLY A 48 -2.23 -18.97 0.28
CA GLY A 48 -3.54 -19.62 0.43
C GLY A 48 -4.49 -18.95 1.42
N GLY A 49 -4.11 -17.81 1.99
CA GLY A 49 -4.93 -17.05 2.91
C GLY A 49 -6.12 -16.35 2.25
N GLU A 50 -6.88 -15.66 3.06
CA GLU A 50 -8.05 -14.91 2.61
C GLU A 50 -7.66 -13.73 1.72
N LYS A 51 -8.47 -13.49 0.70
CA LYS A 51 -8.28 -12.40 -0.25
C LYS A 51 -8.39 -11.04 0.41
N THR A 52 -7.37 -10.21 0.22
CA THR A 52 -7.36 -8.85 0.75
C THR A 52 -6.41 -7.92 -0.01
N TYR A 53 -6.30 -6.68 0.46
CA TYR A 53 -5.29 -5.74 -0.02
C TYR A 53 -4.56 -5.05 1.13
N ILE A 54 -3.35 -4.57 0.80
CA ILE A 54 -2.45 -3.83 1.69
C ILE A 54 -2.30 -2.42 1.15
N VAL A 55 -2.36 -1.46 2.06
CA VAL A 55 -2.08 -0.05 1.76
C VAL A 55 -0.94 0.47 2.63
N THR A 56 -0.19 1.44 2.10
CA THR A 56 0.96 2.05 2.78
C THR A 56 0.76 3.56 2.94
N PRO A 57 -0.25 4.00 3.72
CA PRO A 57 -0.57 5.41 3.82
C PRO A 57 0.53 6.19 4.55
N ASN A 58 0.86 7.32 3.95
CA ASN A 58 1.75 8.34 4.49
C ASN A 58 0.92 9.55 5.00
N PRO A 59 1.53 10.58 5.60
CA PRO A 59 0.82 11.75 6.08
C PRO A 59 -0.04 12.47 5.02
N GLU A 60 0.35 12.39 3.74
CA GLU A 60 -0.44 12.97 2.65
C GLU A 60 -1.77 12.24 2.47
N ILE A 61 -1.75 10.89 2.45
CA ILE A 61 -2.95 10.05 2.30
C ILE A 61 -3.86 10.23 3.52
N VAL A 62 -3.30 10.21 4.73
CA VAL A 62 -4.08 10.47 5.96
C VAL A 62 -4.75 11.84 5.91
N TRP A 63 -4.02 12.88 5.45
CA TRP A 63 -4.58 14.22 5.30
C TRP A 63 -5.73 14.28 4.29
N MET A 64 -5.63 13.55 3.17
CA MET A 64 -6.70 13.46 2.17
C MET A 64 -7.91 12.71 2.72
N ALA A 65 -7.72 11.57 3.35
CA ALA A 65 -8.76 10.73 3.92
C ALA A 65 -9.60 11.44 5.03
N ARG A 66 -9.06 12.46 5.68
CA ARG A 66 -9.83 13.30 6.61
C ARG A 66 -10.96 14.10 5.96
N ARG A 67 -10.92 14.30 4.66
CA ARG A 67 -11.90 15.09 3.88
C ARG A 67 -12.64 14.25 2.86
N ASP A 68 -12.29 12.99 2.77
CA ASP A 68 -12.84 12.04 1.82
C ASP A 68 -13.14 10.73 2.55
N GLU A 69 -14.42 10.54 2.90
CA GLU A 69 -14.88 9.35 3.63
C GLU A 69 -14.79 8.09 2.78
N THR A 70 -14.87 8.20 1.45
CA THR A 70 -14.69 7.06 0.53
C THR A 70 -13.25 6.56 0.60
N LEU A 71 -12.28 7.46 0.49
CA LEU A 71 -10.86 7.13 0.64
C LEU A 71 -10.57 6.59 2.04
N LYS A 72 -11.12 7.20 3.08
CA LYS A 72 -10.94 6.75 4.46
C LYS A 72 -11.47 5.34 4.66
N THR A 73 -12.65 5.04 4.12
CA THR A 73 -13.24 3.71 4.15
C THR A 73 -12.37 2.72 3.38
N ALA A 74 -11.94 3.05 2.16
CA ALA A 74 -11.05 2.21 1.37
C ALA A 74 -9.75 1.87 2.12
N VAL A 75 -9.08 2.88 2.71
CA VAL A 75 -7.85 2.65 3.48
C VAL A 75 -8.12 1.78 4.71
N ASN A 76 -9.18 2.06 5.48
CA ASN A 76 -9.50 1.30 6.69
C ASN A 76 -10.06 -0.11 6.41
N SER A 77 -10.53 -0.39 5.20
CA SER A 77 -11.00 -1.71 4.78
C SER A 77 -9.88 -2.65 4.33
N ALA A 78 -8.65 -2.13 4.16
CA ALA A 78 -7.49 -2.96 3.86
C ALA A 78 -7.22 -3.98 4.98
N GLY A 79 -6.79 -5.19 4.64
CA GLY A 79 -6.36 -6.21 5.61
C GLY A 79 -5.16 -5.74 6.43
N MET A 80 -4.20 -5.08 5.79
CA MET A 80 -3.08 -4.42 6.47
C MET A 80 -2.92 -2.97 6.03
N VAL A 81 -2.71 -2.09 7.00
CA VAL A 81 -2.46 -0.64 6.81
C VAL A 81 -1.08 -0.35 7.38
N LEU A 82 -0.07 -0.35 6.51
CA LEU A 82 1.33 -0.24 6.93
C LEU A 82 1.76 1.23 7.01
N PRO A 83 2.39 1.65 8.13
CA PRO A 83 2.80 3.05 8.32
C PRO A 83 3.99 3.40 7.43
N ASP A 84 3.77 4.16 6.36
CA ASP A 84 4.85 4.70 5.52
C ASP A 84 5.10 6.18 5.83
N GLY A 85 6.35 6.51 5.97
CA GLY A 85 6.79 7.86 6.31
C GLY A 85 6.89 8.16 7.81
N ILE A 86 7.96 8.88 8.15
CA ILE A 86 8.30 9.23 9.54
C ILE A 86 7.19 10.04 10.25
N GLY A 87 6.42 10.82 9.47
CA GLY A 87 5.33 11.64 10.01
C GLY A 87 4.25 10.81 10.71
N ILE A 88 3.93 9.61 10.21
CA ILE A 88 2.96 8.71 10.86
C ILE A 88 3.48 8.27 12.22
N ILE A 89 4.76 7.89 12.30
CA ILE A 89 5.39 7.44 13.55
C ILE A 89 5.43 8.57 14.59
N ILE A 90 5.79 9.78 14.17
CA ILE A 90 5.77 10.96 15.03
C ILE A 90 4.33 11.25 15.47
N GLY A 91 3.36 11.18 14.56
CA GLY A 91 1.95 11.40 14.85
C GLY A 91 1.41 10.42 15.90
N ALA A 92 1.67 9.14 15.75
CA ALA A 92 1.28 8.09 16.70
C ALA A 92 1.89 8.34 18.10
N ARG A 93 3.18 8.72 18.16
CA ARG A 93 3.87 9.07 19.43
C ARG A 93 3.24 10.30 20.10
N ILE A 94 2.96 11.36 19.36
CA ILE A 94 2.29 12.58 19.89
C ILE A 94 0.92 12.22 20.45
N LEU A 95 0.17 11.32 19.80
CA LEU A 95 -1.15 10.86 20.28
C LEU A 95 -1.06 9.96 21.52
N GLY A 96 0.13 9.46 21.87
CA GLY A 96 0.36 8.59 23.04
C GLY A 96 0.17 7.11 22.74
N THR A 97 0.07 6.71 21.49
CA THR A 97 -0.11 5.33 21.02
C THR A 97 0.97 4.98 19.98
N PRO A 98 2.23 4.78 20.42
CA PRO A 98 3.32 4.49 19.49
C PRO A 98 3.12 3.15 18.78
N LEU A 99 3.47 3.10 17.51
CA LEU A 99 3.48 1.87 16.70
C LEU A 99 4.73 1.04 17.01
N LYS A 100 4.55 -0.26 17.36
CA LYS A 100 5.64 -1.16 17.80
C LYS A 100 6.68 -1.42 16.70
N GLY A 101 6.23 -1.60 15.46
CA GLY A 101 7.10 -1.89 14.31
C GLY A 101 7.77 -0.66 13.69
N GLY A 102 7.41 0.54 14.16
CA GLY A 102 7.91 1.77 13.58
C GLY A 102 7.46 1.95 12.13
N ARG A 103 8.33 2.52 11.29
CA ARG A 103 8.05 2.79 9.87
C ARG A 103 8.26 1.53 9.03
N ILE A 104 7.27 1.19 8.18
CA ILE A 104 7.34 0.09 7.22
C ILE A 104 7.22 0.66 5.80
N PRO A 105 8.33 1.04 5.15
CA PRO A 105 8.30 1.56 3.80
C PRO A 105 7.80 0.49 2.83
N GLY A 106 6.82 0.82 1.98
CA GLY A 106 6.22 -0.12 1.07
C GLY A 106 7.21 -0.84 0.16
N ILE A 107 8.26 -0.13 -0.31
CA ILE A 107 9.30 -0.74 -1.16
C ILE A 107 10.20 -1.73 -0.40
N ASP A 108 10.47 -1.51 0.89
CA ASP A 108 11.25 -2.45 1.71
C ASP A 108 10.42 -3.69 2.03
N PHE A 109 9.14 -3.48 2.35
CA PHE A 109 8.17 -4.54 2.57
C PHE A 109 8.06 -5.47 1.35
N ILE A 110 7.76 -4.92 0.17
CA ILE A 110 7.53 -5.73 -1.03
C ILE A 110 8.81 -6.43 -1.50
N THR A 111 9.97 -5.80 -1.34
CA THR A 111 11.28 -6.40 -1.68
C THR A 111 11.56 -7.65 -0.85
N ARG A 112 11.18 -7.66 0.44
CA ARG A 112 11.28 -8.83 1.30
C ARG A 112 10.27 -9.90 0.88
N LEU A 113 9.03 -9.52 0.63
CA LEU A 113 7.99 -10.46 0.17
C LEU A 113 8.38 -11.12 -1.16
N PHE A 114 8.97 -10.40 -2.11
CA PHE A 114 9.44 -10.98 -3.37
C PHE A 114 10.52 -12.05 -3.17
N ARG A 115 11.39 -11.93 -2.16
CA ARG A 115 12.39 -12.96 -1.84
C ARG A 115 11.72 -14.25 -1.38
N GLU A 116 10.76 -14.16 -0.46
CA GLU A 116 10.03 -15.32 0.03
C GLU A 116 9.19 -15.98 -1.10
N MET A 117 8.52 -15.17 -1.91
CA MET A 117 7.76 -15.66 -3.07
C MET A 117 8.67 -16.33 -4.13
N ALA A 118 9.89 -15.83 -4.33
CA ALA A 118 10.83 -16.43 -5.28
C ALA A 118 11.23 -17.85 -4.88
N GLU A 119 11.37 -18.15 -3.59
CA GLU A 119 11.70 -19.48 -3.08
C GLU A 119 10.62 -20.54 -3.41
N THR A 120 9.37 -20.11 -3.49
CA THR A 120 8.21 -20.97 -3.76
C THR A 120 7.63 -20.80 -5.17
N ARG A 121 8.33 -20.07 -6.05
CA ARG A 121 7.88 -19.77 -7.40
C ARG A 121 6.53 -19.03 -7.44
N GLY A 122 6.30 -18.15 -6.49
CA GLY A 122 5.12 -17.29 -6.45
C GLY A 122 5.06 -16.32 -7.62
N SER A 123 3.84 -15.93 -7.99
CA SER A 123 3.58 -15.11 -9.17
C SER A 123 3.09 -13.70 -8.82
N VAL A 124 3.56 -12.70 -9.58
CA VAL A 124 3.16 -11.30 -9.42
C VAL A 124 2.73 -10.67 -10.74
N TYR A 125 1.62 -9.93 -10.70
CA TYR A 125 1.21 -9.04 -11.78
C TYR A 125 1.53 -7.59 -11.40
N LEU A 126 2.07 -6.81 -12.34
CA LEU A 126 2.47 -5.41 -12.14
C LEU A 126 1.49 -4.49 -12.86
N LEU A 127 0.77 -3.64 -12.11
CA LEU A 127 -0.20 -2.70 -12.68
C LEU A 127 0.17 -1.26 -12.32
N GLY A 128 0.38 -0.44 -13.31
CA GLY A 128 0.57 0.99 -13.08
C GLY A 128 1.78 1.60 -13.77
N ALA A 129 2.14 2.82 -13.33
CA ALA A 129 3.15 3.68 -13.93
C ALA A 129 2.82 4.07 -15.38
N LYS A 130 3.81 4.63 -16.10
CA LYS A 130 3.67 5.00 -17.51
C LYS A 130 3.84 3.77 -18.42
N PRO A 131 3.34 3.83 -19.68
CA PRO A 131 3.55 2.75 -20.64
C PRO A 131 5.02 2.32 -20.74
N GLY A 132 5.25 1.00 -20.74
CA GLY A 132 6.57 0.37 -20.79
C GLY A 132 7.32 0.27 -19.46
N VAL A 133 6.90 1.02 -18.40
CA VAL A 133 7.60 1.01 -17.11
C VAL A 133 7.33 -0.26 -16.33
N ALA A 134 6.09 -0.75 -16.35
CA ALA A 134 5.72 -1.98 -15.64
C ALA A 134 6.44 -3.21 -16.24
N GLU A 135 6.53 -3.27 -17.56
CA GLU A 135 7.23 -4.33 -18.29
C GLU A 135 8.75 -4.32 -17.99
N GLU A 136 9.38 -3.14 -18.02
CA GLU A 136 10.79 -3.00 -17.66
C GLU A 136 11.06 -3.36 -16.19
N ALA A 137 10.17 -2.96 -15.30
CA ALA A 137 10.22 -3.36 -13.89
C ALA A 137 10.14 -4.88 -13.75
N GLY A 138 9.24 -5.53 -14.50
CA GLY A 138 9.08 -6.99 -14.51
C GLY A 138 10.34 -7.73 -14.95
N GLN A 139 10.99 -7.27 -16.02
CA GLN A 139 12.25 -7.85 -16.50
C GLN A 139 13.34 -7.78 -15.41
N ARG A 140 13.53 -6.61 -14.81
CA ARG A 140 14.54 -6.42 -13.75
C ARG A 140 14.22 -7.20 -12.47
N LEU A 141 12.93 -7.33 -12.12
CA LEU A 141 12.52 -8.13 -10.97
C LEU A 141 12.78 -9.63 -11.21
N ALA A 142 12.52 -10.15 -12.42
CA ALA A 142 12.82 -11.53 -12.76
C ALA A 142 14.34 -11.83 -12.69
N GLU A 143 15.17 -10.89 -13.13
CA GLU A 143 16.64 -10.98 -13.00
C GLU A 143 17.11 -10.92 -11.54
N GLN A 144 16.51 -10.03 -10.75
CA GLN A 144 16.90 -9.79 -9.35
C GLN A 144 16.43 -10.88 -8.39
N TYR A 145 15.29 -11.53 -8.70
CA TYR A 145 14.66 -12.58 -7.90
C TYR A 145 14.42 -13.83 -8.74
N PRO A 146 15.48 -14.64 -9.03
CA PRO A 146 15.31 -15.88 -9.76
C PRO A 146 14.32 -16.80 -9.05
N GLY A 147 13.25 -17.21 -9.75
CA GLY A 147 12.14 -17.98 -9.21
C GLY A 147 10.84 -17.18 -9.04
N LEU A 148 10.88 -15.85 -8.90
CA LEU A 148 9.67 -15.02 -8.94
C LEU A 148 9.09 -15.03 -10.36
N ILE A 149 7.81 -15.39 -10.49
CA ILE A 149 7.13 -15.45 -11.79
C ILE A 149 6.45 -14.11 -12.05
N ILE A 150 6.83 -13.42 -13.13
CA ILE A 150 6.13 -12.24 -13.60
C ILE A 150 4.94 -12.71 -14.45
N ALA A 151 3.76 -12.77 -13.83
CA ALA A 151 2.54 -13.24 -14.48
C ALA A 151 1.99 -12.28 -15.54
N GLY A 152 2.40 -11.02 -15.49
CA GLY A 152 2.06 -9.99 -16.45
C GLY A 152 2.37 -8.60 -15.95
N ALA A 153 2.26 -7.64 -16.87
CA ALA A 153 2.46 -6.23 -16.59
C ALA A 153 1.50 -5.39 -17.44
N ALA A 154 1.00 -4.29 -16.89
CA ALA A 154 0.21 -3.30 -17.62
C ALA A 154 0.42 -1.91 -17.01
N ASP A 155 0.36 -0.89 -17.82
CA ASP A 155 0.46 0.50 -17.37
C ASP A 155 -0.80 0.98 -16.62
N GLY A 156 -0.76 2.20 -16.10
CA GLY A 156 -1.85 2.81 -15.32
C GLY A 156 -2.86 3.63 -16.14
N TYR A 157 -2.83 3.54 -17.48
CA TYR A 157 -3.62 4.34 -18.42
C TYR A 157 -4.66 3.52 -19.17
N PHE A 158 -5.23 2.52 -18.52
CA PHE A 158 -6.31 1.70 -19.08
C PHE A 158 -7.63 2.48 -19.16
N ASP A 159 -8.42 2.16 -20.18
CA ASP A 159 -9.75 2.72 -20.39
C ASP A 159 -10.81 1.83 -19.69
N GLY A 160 -11.13 2.22 -18.47
CA GLY A 160 -12.06 1.49 -17.60
C GLY A 160 -11.46 0.27 -16.90
N ASP A 161 -12.00 -0.05 -15.73
CA ASP A 161 -11.50 -1.11 -14.85
C ASP A 161 -11.66 -2.52 -15.45
N GLU A 162 -12.67 -2.71 -16.30
CA GLU A 162 -12.97 -4.01 -16.93
C GLU A 162 -11.80 -4.59 -17.70
N GLN A 163 -11.07 -3.75 -18.42
CA GLN A 163 -9.89 -4.18 -19.19
C GLN A 163 -8.79 -4.67 -18.25
N ALA A 164 -8.46 -3.88 -17.24
CA ALA A 164 -7.44 -4.22 -16.26
C ALA A 164 -7.79 -5.51 -15.50
N VAL A 165 -9.04 -5.61 -15.02
CA VAL A 165 -9.54 -6.80 -14.31
C VAL A 165 -9.47 -8.06 -15.18
N ARG A 166 -9.85 -7.97 -16.47
CA ARG A 166 -9.76 -9.12 -17.39
C ARG A 166 -8.32 -9.60 -17.59
N LEU A 167 -7.38 -8.67 -17.82
CA LEU A 167 -5.97 -9.00 -18.03
C LEU A 167 -5.36 -9.67 -16.80
N ILE A 168 -5.61 -9.12 -15.62
CA ILE A 168 -5.12 -9.69 -14.35
C ILE A 168 -5.72 -11.07 -14.11
N ASN A 169 -7.04 -11.21 -14.29
CA ASN A 169 -7.74 -12.48 -14.06
C ASN A 169 -7.34 -13.59 -15.04
N ALA A 170 -6.90 -13.24 -16.24
CA ALA A 170 -6.40 -14.22 -17.22
C ALA A 170 -5.13 -14.93 -16.75
N SER A 171 -4.27 -14.23 -15.98
CA SER A 171 -3.03 -14.81 -15.43
C SER A 171 -3.18 -15.36 -14.01
N SER A 172 -4.27 -14.98 -13.29
CA SER A 172 -4.57 -15.40 -11.90
C SER A 172 -3.34 -15.35 -10.99
N PRO A 173 -2.69 -14.19 -10.80
CA PRO A 173 -1.46 -14.10 -10.04
C PRO A 173 -1.72 -14.24 -8.53
N ASP A 174 -0.72 -14.66 -7.76
CA ASP A 174 -0.80 -14.71 -6.29
C ASP A 174 -0.81 -13.30 -5.69
N LEU A 175 -0.02 -12.39 -6.28
CA LEU A 175 0.13 -11.00 -5.87
C LEU A 175 -0.14 -10.05 -7.03
N LEU A 176 -0.92 -8.98 -6.77
CA LEU A 176 -1.05 -7.83 -7.66
C LEU A 176 -0.38 -6.61 -7.03
N LEU A 177 0.66 -6.11 -7.66
CA LEU A 177 1.30 -4.85 -7.28
C LEU A 177 0.61 -3.69 -8.00
N VAL A 178 -0.06 -2.80 -7.24
CA VAL A 178 -0.82 -1.67 -7.78
C VAL A 178 -0.06 -0.37 -7.58
N CYS A 179 0.32 0.29 -8.67
CA CYS A 179 1.12 1.51 -8.70
C CYS A 179 0.46 2.64 -9.51
N LEU A 180 -0.82 2.90 -9.21
CA LEU A 180 -1.63 3.94 -9.87
C LEU A 180 -1.48 5.32 -9.20
N GLY A 181 -0.79 5.37 -8.04
CA GLY A 181 -0.67 6.56 -7.20
C GLY A 181 -1.90 6.83 -6.35
N ALA A 182 -1.68 7.52 -5.21
CA ALA A 182 -2.76 7.88 -4.29
C ALA A 182 -3.55 9.10 -4.82
N PRO A 183 -4.88 9.14 -4.63
CA PRO A 183 -5.73 8.15 -3.96
C PRO A 183 -6.26 7.05 -4.90
N LYS A 184 -5.94 7.11 -6.21
CA LYS A 184 -6.51 6.22 -7.23
C LYS A 184 -6.30 4.74 -6.89
N GLN A 185 -5.09 4.35 -6.44
CA GLN A 185 -4.79 2.96 -6.14
C GLN A 185 -5.57 2.39 -4.95
N GLU A 186 -5.77 3.17 -3.88
CA GLU A 186 -6.52 2.74 -2.71
C GLU A 186 -8.00 2.50 -3.05
N LEU A 187 -8.60 3.45 -3.79
CA LEU A 187 -9.97 3.35 -4.25
C LEU A 187 -10.15 2.18 -5.21
N TRP A 188 -9.28 2.07 -6.21
CA TRP A 188 -9.32 1.01 -7.22
C TRP A 188 -9.22 -0.39 -6.60
N MET A 189 -8.29 -0.59 -5.64
CA MET A 189 -8.17 -1.88 -4.96
C MET A 189 -9.42 -2.21 -4.15
N ALA A 190 -9.98 -1.25 -3.41
CA ALA A 190 -11.18 -1.44 -2.60
C ALA A 190 -12.40 -1.81 -3.48
N GLU A 191 -12.54 -1.19 -4.64
CA GLU A 191 -13.65 -1.43 -5.57
C GLU A 191 -13.52 -2.78 -6.30
N ASN A 192 -12.30 -3.17 -6.65
CA ASN A 192 -12.08 -4.31 -7.55
C ASN A 192 -11.65 -5.60 -6.86
N ILE A 193 -11.23 -5.58 -5.59
CA ILE A 193 -10.71 -6.78 -4.90
C ILE A 193 -11.68 -7.97 -4.98
N GLY A 194 -12.98 -7.75 -4.88
CA GLY A 194 -13.99 -8.80 -4.98
C GLY A 194 -14.04 -9.50 -6.35
N ARG A 195 -13.70 -8.78 -7.43
CA ARG A 195 -13.75 -9.23 -8.82
C ARG A 195 -12.43 -9.83 -9.31
N LEU A 196 -11.33 -9.56 -8.62
CA LEU A 196 -10.00 -10.02 -9.00
C LEU A 196 -9.79 -11.49 -8.61
N LYS A 197 -9.14 -12.26 -9.47
CA LYS A 197 -8.63 -13.61 -9.18
C LYS A 197 -7.19 -13.52 -8.66
N VAL A 198 -7.01 -12.80 -7.59
CA VAL A 198 -5.73 -12.60 -6.92
C VAL A 198 -5.96 -12.74 -5.42
N ARG A 199 -4.98 -13.22 -4.67
CA ARG A 199 -5.08 -13.34 -3.22
C ARG A 199 -4.74 -12.06 -2.50
N LEU A 200 -3.69 -11.36 -2.95
CA LEU A 200 -3.20 -10.14 -2.32
C LEU A 200 -3.01 -9.03 -3.35
N CYS A 201 -3.58 -7.85 -3.08
CA CYS A 201 -3.20 -6.62 -3.76
C CYS A 201 -2.33 -5.77 -2.84
N ALA A 202 -1.30 -5.12 -3.36
CA ALA A 202 -0.45 -4.19 -2.59
C ALA A 202 -0.32 -2.84 -3.31
N GLY A 203 -0.79 -1.77 -2.67
CA GLY A 203 -0.73 -0.40 -3.19
C GLY A 203 0.58 0.28 -2.81
N LEU A 204 1.50 0.44 -3.76
CA LEU A 204 2.87 0.92 -3.49
C LEU A 204 3.29 2.14 -4.33
N GLY A 205 2.35 2.88 -4.89
CA GLY A 205 2.59 4.16 -5.58
C GLY A 205 3.66 4.07 -6.65
N GLY A 206 4.70 4.89 -6.56
CA GLY A 206 5.78 4.97 -7.56
C GLY A 206 6.87 3.92 -7.42
N SER A 207 6.60 2.72 -6.89
CA SER A 207 7.62 1.67 -6.73
C SER A 207 8.04 1.05 -8.05
N LEU A 208 7.15 0.99 -9.07
CA LEU A 208 7.50 0.49 -10.40
C LEU A 208 8.56 1.36 -11.08
N ASP A 209 8.50 2.69 -10.92
CA ASP A 209 9.54 3.59 -11.44
C ASP A 209 10.93 3.30 -10.83
N ILE A 210 10.96 2.86 -9.57
CA ILE A 210 12.20 2.48 -8.89
C ILE A 210 12.70 1.12 -9.39
N PHE A 211 11.81 0.11 -9.49
CA PHE A 211 12.17 -1.20 -10.01
C PHE A 211 12.61 -1.16 -11.47
N ALA A 212 11.98 -0.32 -12.29
CA ALA A 212 12.40 -0.05 -13.67
C ALA A 212 13.70 0.80 -13.77
N GLY A 213 14.23 1.30 -12.64
CA GLY A 213 15.43 2.14 -12.62
C GLY A 213 15.24 3.56 -13.17
N LYS A 214 14.00 3.97 -13.43
CA LYS A 214 13.67 5.34 -13.90
C LYS A 214 13.89 6.38 -12.81
N VAL A 215 13.68 5.99 -11.55
CA VAL A 215 13.87 6.84 -10.38
C VAL A 215 14.84 6.18 -9.41
N LYS A 216 15.87 6.92 -9.01
CA LYS A 216 16.81 6.44 -7.99
C LYS A 216 16.17 6.52 -6.62
N ARG A 217 16.32 5.46 -5.85
CA ARG A 217 15.93 5.46 -4.44
C ARG A 217 16.84 6.40 -3.64
N ALA A 218 16.28 7.02 -2.60
CA ALA A 218 17.04 7.87 -1.71
C ALA A 218 18.26 7.13 -1.11
N PRO A 219 19.43 7.79 -0.96
CA PRO A 219 20.60 7.21 -0.32
C PRO A 219 20.27 6.66 1.08
N VAL A 220 21.06 5.68 1.54
CA VAL A 220 20.83 4.98 2.82
C VAL A 220 20.71 5.95 3.99
N PHE A 221 21.53 7.01 4.00
CA PHE A 221 21.50 8.04 5.03
C PHE A 221 20.12 8.70 5.15
N PHE A 222 19.53 9.17 4.03
CA PHE A 222 18.19 9.76 4.03
C PHE A 222 17.11 8.75 4.43
N ARG A 223 17.26 7.48 4.03
CA ARG A 223 16.32 6.42 4.39
C ARG A 223 16.34 6.11 5.88
N LYS A 224 17.52 5.99 6.50
CA LYS A 224 17.69 5.74 7.95
C LYS A 224 17.11 6.87 8.80
N LEU A 225 17.23 8.12 8.35
CA LEU A 225 16.68 9.29 9.05
C LEU A 225 15.18 9.53 8.76
N GLY A 226 14.55 8.73 7.90
CA GLY A 226 13.15 8.96 7.49
C GLY A 226 12.96 10.20 6.59
N LEU A 227 14.03 10.69 5.98
CA LEU A 227 14.07 11.89 5.13
C LEU A 227 13.97 11.58 3.62
N GLU A 228 13.44 10.42 3.23
CA GLU A 228 13.20 10.08 1.81
C GLU A 228 12.33 11.14 1.11
N TRP A 229 11.34 11.67 1.82
CA TRP A 229 10.48 12.72 1.30
C TRP A 229 11.26 13.98 0.92
N LEU A 230 12.26 14.36 1.74
CA LEU A 230 13.11 15.53 1.49
C LEU A 230 14.01 15.29 0.27
N TYR A 231 14.64 14.12 0.19
CA TYR A 231 15.43 13.74 -0.99
C TYR A 231 14.59 13.78 -2.27
N ARG A 232 13.39 13.21 -2.23
CA ARG A 232 12.46 13.25 -3.38
C ARG A 232 12.01 14.68 -3.72
N LEU A 233 11.85 15.56 -2.74
CA LEU A 233 11.55 16.97 -2.99
C LEU A 233 12.71 17.70 -3.67
N ILE A 234 13.96 17.42 -3.26
CA ILE A 234 15.17 17.99 -3.89
C ILE A 234 15.27 17.53 -5.35
N CYS A 235 15.06 16.24 -5.60
CA CYS A 235 15.11 15.69 -6.97
C CYS A 235 13.92 16.12 -7.83
N GLU A 236 12.75 16.36 -7.24
CA GLU A 236 11.50 16.70 -7.92
C GLU A 236 10.81 17.89 -7.22
N PRO A 237 11.22 19.15 -7.46
CA PRO A 237 10.66 20.32 -6.76
C PRO A 237 9.14 20.51 -6.94
N ARG A 238 8.57 19.96 -8.01
CA ARG A 238 7.11 19.99 -8.25
C ARG A 238 6.32 19.28 -7.14
N ARG A 239 6.97 18.44 -6.33
CA ARG A 239 6.35 17.76 -5.17
C ARG A 239 6.07 18.67 -3.98
N ILE A 240 6.49 19.95 -4.03
CA ILE A 240 6.25 20.91 -2.93
C ILE A 240 4.75 21.01 -2.55
N LYS A 241 3.84 20.93 -3.54
CA LYS A 241 2.39 20.94 -3.30
C LYS A 241 1.90 19.76 -2.45
N ARG A 242 2.61 18.62 -2.53
CA ARG A 242 2.33 17.44 -1.69
C ARG A 242 2.94 17.60 -0.30
N MET A 243 4.12 18.22 -0.21
CA MET A 243 4.85 18.39 1.04
C MET A 243 4.20 19.38 2.00
N ILE A 244 3.44 20.36 1.51
CA ILE A 244 2.63 21.28 2.34
C ILE A 244 1.64 20.52 3.25
N LYS A 245 1.20 19.32 2.85
CA LYS A 245 0.31 18.48 3.66
C LYS A 245 0.99 17.93 4.92
N LEU A 246 2.32 17.80 4.94
CA LEU A 246 3.07 17.28 6.08
C LEU A 246 2.98 18.16 7.34
N PRO A 247 3.31 19.47 7.30
CA PRO A 247 3.09 20.36 8.45
C PRO A 247 1.62 20.45 8.87
N LEU A 248 0.69 20.46 7.92
CA LEU A 248 -0.75 20.44 8.22
C LEU A 248 -1.17 19.16 8.96
N PHE A 249 -0.62 18.03 8.58
CA PHE A 249 -0.83 16.76 9.29
C PHE A 249 -0.31 16.85 10.73
N VAL A 250 0.93 17.33 10.94
CA VAL A 250 1.51 17.47 12.28
C VAL A 250 0.68 18.40 13.16
N LEU A 251 0.24 19.53 12.61
CA LEU A 251 -0.64 20.47 13.32
C LEU A 251 -1.99 19.82 13.71
N ALA A 252 -2.57 19.03 12.82
CA ALA A 252 -3.81 18.30 13.09
C ALA A 252 -3.65 17.25 14.20
N VAL A 253 -2.51 16.54 14.23
CA VAL A 253 -2.16 15.59 15.29
C VAL A 253 -2.01 16.32 16.63
N ALA A 254 -1.27 17.43 16.66
CA ALA A 254 -1.09 18.24 17.86
C ALA A 254 -2.43 18.76 18.40
N ARG A 255 -3.30 19.27 17.51
CA ARG A 255 -4.65 19.71 17.87
C ARG A 255 -5.51 18.56 18.44
N LYS A 256 -5.48 17.37 17.82
CA LYS A 256 -6.19 16.19 18.34
C LYS A 256 -5.69 15.82 19.73
N ARG A 257 -4.37 15.90 19.97
CA ARG A 257 -3.79 15.62 21.30
C ARG A 257 -4.21 16.61 22.38
N LEU A 258 -4.26 17.92 22.03
CA LEU A 258 -4.55 18.99 22.97
C LEU A 258 -6.06 19.13 23.26
N PHE A 259 -6.89 18.97 22.22
CA PHE A 259 -8.32 19.28 22.27
C PHE A 259 -9.23 18.07 22.01
N GLY A 260 -8.68 16.94 21.58
CA GLY A 260 -9.44 15.70 21.42
C GLY A 260 -9.86 15.20 22.82
N LYS A 261 -11.17 15.13 23.09
CA LYS A 261 -11.69 14.49 24.29
C LYS A 261 -11.14 13.06 24.34
N LYS A 262 -10.55 12.66 25.48
CA LYS A 262 -10.39 11.25 25.82
C LYS A 262 -11.80 10.66 25.85
N MET A 263 -12.17 9.88 24.82
CA MET A 263 -13.27 8.92 24.95
C MET A 263 -12.74 7.65 25.61
#